data_15c43794846d4ca5a358f17d9f487493
#
_entry.id   15c43794846d4ca5a358f17d9f487493
#
_cell.length_a   1.000
_cell.length_b   1.000
_cell.length_c   1.000
_cell.angle_alpha   90.00
_cell.angle_beta   90.00
_cell.angle_gamma   90.00
#
_symmetry.space_group_name_H-M   'P 1'
#
loop_
_entity.id
_entity.type
_entity.pdbx_description
1 polymer ?
#
loop_
_entity_poly.entity_id
_entity_poly.type
_entity_poly.pdbx_seq_one_letter_code
_entity_poly.pdbx_strand_id
1 'polypeptide(L)'
;MLALGFASVGVASAQDADAPAAVPSDQLPPGQDVSDTVIELAGWIVATGDSHGYPFVIMDKAAAQVLVFGGDGRLRGAAPGLFGSAVGDHTAPGIAGLALREIPGRDRTTPAGRFVGGFGPSVDAGRVLWVDYDSAVSMHPTATGVPAERRPERLASPSPDDNRVTHGCINVSPEFYEAIVSPTFERGGVFYILPDEASLAETFPEFAQSRATAQRADEAHASDDRN
;
A
#
# COMPACT_ATOMS: atom_id res chain seq x y z
N MET A 1 -46.24 13.59 -52.51
CA MET A 1 -44.83 13.26 -52.48
C MET A 1 -44.32 13.54 -51.06
N LEU A 2 -44.22 12.48 -50.27
CA LEU A 2 -43.72 12.56 -48.88
C LEU A 2 -42.25 12.15 -48.90
N ALA A 3 -41.34 13.04 -48.49
CA ALA A 3 -39.92 12.72 -48.36
C ALA A 3 -39.63 12.21 -46.96
N LEU A 4 -39.21 10.93 -46.83
CA LEU A 4 -38.68 10.37 -45.58
C LEU A 4 -37.22 10.81 -45.42
N GLY A 5 -36.96 11.59 -44.39
CA GLY A 5 -35.60 11.89 -43.93
C GLY A 5 -35.07 10.77 -43.07
N PHE A 6 -33.98 10.13 -43.48
CA PHE A 6 -33.20 9.18 -42.64
C PHE A 6 -32.31 9.97 -41.69
N ALA A 7 -32.59 9.84 -40.40
CA ALA A 7 -31.71 10.33 -39.37
C ALA A 7 -30.60 9.28 -39.15
N SER A 8 -29.37 9.67 -39.43
CA SER A 8 -28.17 8.87 -39.08
C SER A 8 -27.94 8.93 -37.56
N VAL A 9 -28.11 7.81 -36.90
CA VAL A 9 -27.69 7.65 -35.52
C VAL A 9 -26.17 7.45 -35.53
N GLY A 10 -25.45 8.47 -35.09
CA GLY A 10 -24.03 8.39 -34.85
C GLY A 10 -23.74 7.40 -33.72
N VAL A 11 -23.03 6.33 -34.02
CA VAL A 11 -22.46 5.41 -33.02
C VAL A 11 -21.37 6.20 -32.29
N ALA A 12 -21.63 6.57 -31.04
CA ALA A 12 -20.59 7.09 -30.14
C ALA A 12 -19.58 5.97 -29.91
N SER A 13 -18.36 6.19 -30.36
CA SER A 13 -17.22 5.32 -30.03
C SER A 13 -17.01 5.32 -28.52
N ALA A 14 -17.19 4.16 -27.92
CA ALA A 14 -16.69 3.89 -26.56
C ALA A 14 -15.15 3.77 -26.65
N GLN A 15 -14.48 4.87 -26.52
CA GLN A 15 -13.03 4.95 -26.31
C GLN A 15 -12.81 6.00 -25.25
N ASP A 16 -12.63 5.52 -24.07
CA ASP A 16 -11.74 5.95 -23.01
C ASP A 16 -12.01 5.01 -21.82
N ALA A 17 -11.62 3.72 -21.97
CA ALA A 17 -11.31 2.92 -20.81
C ALA A 17 -10.04 3.54 -20.23
N ASP A 18 -10.23 4.30 -19.17
CA ASP A 18 -9.25 5.03 -18.41
C ASP A 18 -8.02 4.13 -18.17
N ALA A 19 -6.86 4.56 -18.63
CA ALA A 19 -5.60 3.88 -18.32
C ALA A 19 -5.47 3.77 -16.79
N PRO A 20 -4.89 2.66 -16.27
CA PRO A 20 -4.76 2.48 -14.83
C PRO A 20 -4.14 3.73 -14.22
N ALA A 21 -4.73 4.20 -13.12
CA ALA A 21 -4.36 5.44 -12.48
C ALA A 21 -2.85 5.44 -12.19
N ALA A 22 -2.08 6.12 -13.04
CA ALA A 22 -0.67 6.35 -12.79
C ALA A 22 -0.56 7.16 -11.50
N VAL A 23 0.30 6.75 -10.58
CA VAL A 23 0.64 7.57 -9.41
C VAL A 23 1.27 8.86 -9.94
N PRO A 24 0.61 10.03 -9.82
CA PRO A 24 1.15 11.25 -10.39
C PRO A 24 2.45 11.61 -9.67
N SER A 25 3.54 11.76 -10.42
CA SER A 25 4.87 12.05 -9.87
C SER A 25 4.94 13.39 -9.11
N ASP A 26 4.04 14.33 -9.41
CA ASP A 26 3.90 15.61 -8.73
C ASP A 26 3.24 15.52 -7.35
N GLN A 27 2.64 14.37 -7.01
CA GLN A 27 2.04 14.09 -5.70
C GLN A 27 2.97 13.30 -4.77
N LEU A 28 4.14 12.93 -5.26
CA LEU A 28 5.16 12.26 -4.46
C LEU A 28 6.02 13.28 -3.72
N PRO A 29 6.50 12.94 -2.51
CA PRO A 29 7.51 13.74 -1.84
C PRO A 29 8.74 13.93 -2.73
N PRO A 30 9.34 15.12 -2.76
CA PRO A 30 10.52 15.38 -3.57
C PRO A 30 11.65 14.36 -3.30
N GLY A 31 12.18 13.74 -4.35
CA GLY A 31 13.28 12.78 -4.25
C GLY A 31 12.89 11.36 -3.85
N GLN A 32 11.60 11.02 -3.86
CA GLN A 32 11.11 9.65 -3.68
C GLN A 32 10.66 9.08 -5.02
N ASP A 33 11.35 8.04 -5.47
CA ASP A 33 10.93 7.23 -6.61
C ASP A 33 10.00 6.11 -6.10
N VAL A 34 8.87 5.92 -6.76
CA VAL A 34 7.95 4.81 -6.48
C VAL A 34 8.36 3.63 -7.34
N SER A 35 8.44 2.44 -6.76
CA SER A 35 8.78 1.24 -7.51
C SER A 35 7.68 0.88 -8.53
N ASP A 36 8.09 0.30 -9.66
CA ASP A 36 7.15 -0.18 -10.68
C ASP A 36 6.14 -1.16 -10.09
N THR A 37 6.55 -1.98 -9.13
CA THR A 37 5.68 -2.90 -8.41
C THR A 37 4.55 -2.19 -7.68
N VAL A 38 4.80 -1.06 -7.03
CA VAL A 38 3.77 -0.25 -6.36
C VAL A 38 2.80 0.33 -7.38
N ILE A 39 3.31 0.86 -8.50
CA ILE A 39 2.50 1.46 -9.57
C ILE A 39 1.58 0.38 -10.19
N GLU A 40 2.13 -0.77 -10.53
CA GLU A 40 1.39 -1.88 -11.12
C GLU A 40 0.35 -2.45 -10.14
N LEU A 41 0.70 -2.61 -8.86
CA LEU A 41 -0.23 -3.07 -7.83
C LEU A 41 -1.38 -2.08 -7.64
N ALA A 42 -1.10 -0.77 -7.57
CA ALA A 42 -2.14 0.24 -7.47
C ALA A 42 -3.09 0.20 -8.68
N GLY A 43 -2.54 0.11 -9.89
CA GLY A 43 -3.32 -0.04 -11.13
C GLY A 43 -4.19 -1.30 -11.11
N TRP A 44 -3.65 -2.44 -10.67
CA TRP A 44 -4.38 -3.68 -10.57
C TRP A 44 -5.52 -3.61 -9.54
N ILE A 45 -5.27 -3.04 -8.35
CA ILE A 45 -6.30 -2.86 -7.32
C ILE A 45 -7.48 -2.06 -7.87
N VAL A 46 -7.21 -0.97 -8.59
CA VAL A 46 -8.24 -0.11 -9.17
C VAL A 46 -8.98 -0.83 -10.30
N ALA A 47 -8.25 -1.46 -11.23
CA ALA A 47 -8.83 -2.14 -12.39
C ALA A 47 -9.71 -3.33 -12.02
N THR A 48 -9.34 -4.08 -10.98
CA THR A 48 -10.09 -5.25 -10.50
C THR A 48 -11.14 -4.90 -9.44
N GLY A 49 -11.03 -3.74 -8.82
CA GLY A 49 -11.87 -3.37 -7.67
C GLY A 49 -11.56 -4.18 -6.41
N ASP A 50 -10.32 -4.69 -6.26
CA ASP A 50 -9.93 -5.55 -5.14
C ASP A 50 -10.11 -4.87 -3.77
N SER A 51 -10.00 -3.55 -3.71
CA SER A 51 -10.31 -2.79 -2.48
C SER A 51 -11.83 -2.65 -2.19
N HIS A 52 -12.71 -3.15 -3.07
CA HIS A 52 -14.17 -3.04 -2.97
C HIS A 52 -14.67 -1.58 -2.76
N GLY A 53 -13.97 -0.61 -3.34
CA GLY A 53 -14.28 0.82 -3.18
C GLY A 53 -13.91 1.41 -1.83
N TYR A 54 -13.25 0.65 -0.96
CA TYR A 54 -12.65 1.18 0.26
C TYR A 54 -11.34 1.90 -0.06
N PRO A 55 -10.96 2.90 0.75
CA PRO A 55 -9.62 3.46 0.68
C PRO A 55 -8.58 2.36 0.94
N PHE A 56 -7.41 2.51 0.32
CA PHE A 56 -6.35 1.53 0.51
C PHE A 56 -4.99 2.19 0.67
N VAL A 57 -4.06 1.45 1.20
CA VAL A 57 -2.66 1.86 1.34
C VAL A 57 -1.75 0.76 0.80
N ILE A 58 -0.71 1.17 0.09
CA ILE A 58 0.39 0.29 -0.32
C ILE A 58 1.61 0.69 0.49
N MET A 59 2.22 -0.29 1.13
CA MET A 59 3.41 -0.14 1.96
C MET A 59 4.56 -0.91 1.33
N ASP A 60 5.55 -0.18 0.86
CA ASP A 60 6.81 -0.74 0.36
C ASP A 60 7.84 -0.72 1.49
N LYS A 61 8.06 -1.88 2.11
CA LYS A 61 9.00 -2.01 3.22
C LYS A 61 10.44 -1.81 2.77
N ALA A 62 10.77 -2.22 1.55
CA ALA A 62 12.12 -2.11 1.00
C ALA A 62 12.49 -0.66 0.67
N ALA A 63 11.53 0.11 0.15
CA ALA A 63 11.70 1.54 -0.11
C ALA A 63 11.35 2.43 1.11
N ALA A 64 10.88 1.83 2.21
CA ALA A 64 10.39 2.51 3.40
C ALA A 64 9.28 3.54 3.11
N GLN A 65 8.35 3.20 2.20
CA GLN A 65 7.29 4.10 1.73
C GLN A 65 5.90 3.64 2.13
N VAL A 66 5.03 4.62 2.38
CA VAL A 66 3.60 4.45 2.64
C VAL A 66 2.82 5.34 1.67
N LEU A 67 2.03 4.74 0.76
CA LEU A 67 1.22 5.45 -0.23
C LEU A 67 -0.25 5.21 0.06
N VAL A 68 -0.98 6.28 0.36
CA VAL A 68 -2.41 6.25 0.75
C VAL A 68 -3.27 6.64 -0.44
N PHE A 69 -4.26 5.83 -0.76
CA PHE A 69 -5.22 6.03 -1.84
C PHE A 69 -6.65 6.14 -1.31
N GLY A 70 -7.46 6.96 -1.95
CA GLY A 70 -8.91 6.98 -1.72
C GLY A 70 -9.60 5.74 -2.32
N GLY A 71 -10.85 5.52 -1.98
CA GLY A 71 -11.67 4.47 -2.58
C GLY A 71 -11.94 4.69 -4.08
N ASP A 72 -11.67 5.88 -4.59
CA ASP A 72 -11.67 6.25 -6.01
C ASP A 72 -10.36 5.92 -6.73
N GLY A 73 -9.40 5.28 -6.05
CA GLY A 73 -8.10 4.92 -6.58
C GLY A 73 -7.10 6.07 -6.71
N ARG A 74 -7.47 7.30 -6.32
CA ARG A 74 -6.57 8.45 -6.40
C ARG A 74 -5.62 8.50 -5.21
N LEU A 75 -4.35 8.80 -5.47
CA LEU A 75 -3.37 9.04 -4.41
C LEU A 75 -3.82 10.23 -3.55
N ARG A 76 -3.83 10.04 -2.24
CA ARG A 76 -4.12 11.07 -1.23
C ARG A 76 -2.85 11.65 -0.63
N GLY A 77 -1.80 10.86 -0.59
CA GLY A 77 -0.49 11.27 -0.11
C GLY A 77 0.47 10.11 -0.01
N ALA A 78 1.75 10.43 0.04
CA ALA A 78 2.83 9.50 0.27
C ALA A 78 3.79 10.05 1.33
N ALA A 79 4.37 9.17 2.12
CA ALA A 79 5.35 9.54 3.14
C ALA A 79 6.30 8.38 3.45
N PRO A 80 7.47 8.65 4.04
CA PRO A 80 8.29 7.62 4.65
C PRO A 80 7.54 6.91 5.78
N GLY A 81 7.79 5.60 5.92
CA GLY A 81 7.27 4.78 7.01
C GLY A 81 8.37 4.12 7.81
N LEU A 82 8.14 3.89 9.11
CA LEU A 82 8.99 3.01 9.93
C LEU A 82 8.31 1.65 10.06
N PHE A 83 9.12 0.60 9.95
CA PHE A 83 8.66 -0.78 9.94
C PHE A 83 9.38 -1.62 10.99
N GLY A 84 9.01 -2.89 11.10
CA GLY A 84 9.65 -3.85 11.97
C GLY A 84 11.16 -3.87 11.83
N SER A 85 11.87 -3.99 12.94
CA SER A 85 13.34 -3.98 12.96
C SER A 85 13.97 -5.24 12.36
N ALA A 86 13.19 -6.31 12.21
CA ALA A 86 13.59 -7.51 11.50
C ALA A 86 13.04 -7.51 10.08
N VAL A 87 13.83 -8.00 9.14
CA VAL A 87 13.40 -8.35 7.78
C VAL A 87 12.57 -9.63 7.85
N GLY A 88 11.51 -9.71 7.04
CA GLY A 88 10.64 -10.87 6.97
C GLY A 88 9.19 -10.51 6.72
N ASP A 89 8.40 -11.54 6.38
CA ASP A 89 7.06 -11.38 5.82
C ASP A 89 5.96 -12.00 6.68
N HIS A 90 6.32 -12.61 7.79
CA HIS A 90 5.37 -13.30 8.67
C HIS A 90 5.48 -12.81 10.11
N THR A 91 4.33 -12.74 10.77
CA THR A 91 4.28 -12.55 12.22
C THR A 91 4.47 -13.90 12.91
N ALA A 92 5.34 -13.95 13.91
CA ALA A 92 5.53 -15.18 14.69
C ALA A 92 4.26 -15.55 15.48
N PRO A 93 3.90 -16.84 15.56
CA PRO A 93 2.74 -17.26 16.31
C PRO A 93 2.78 -16.82 17.79
N GLY A 94 1.65 -16.26 18.27
CA GLY A 94 1.51 -15.83 19.66
C GLY A 94 2.12 -14.47 19.99
N ILE A 95 2.66 -13.76 19.00
CA ILE A 95 3.30 -12.45 19.21
C ILE A 95 2.36 -11.42 19.85
N ALA A 96 1.09 -11.45 19.47
CA ALA A 96 0.08 -10.52 19.97
C ALA A 96 -0.17 -10.64 21.51
N GLY A 97 0.18 -11.77 22.08
CA GLY A 97 0.08 -12.02 23.53
C GLY A 97 1.29 -11.57 24.34
N LEU A 98 2.38 -11.12 23.67
CA LEU A 98 3.61 -10.73 24.35
C LEU A 98 3.65 -9.23 24.64
N ALA A 99 4.25 -8.85 25.75
CA ALA A 99 4.62 -7.45 25.94
C ALA A 99 5.73 -7.07 24.94
N LEU A 100 5.77 -5.81 24.47
CA LEU A 100 6.72 -5.37 23.45
C LEU A 100 8.18 -5.72 23.77
N ARG A 101 8.59 -5.59 25.04
CA ARG A 101 9.95 -5.93 25.50
C ARG A 101 10.28 -7.43 25.40
N GLU A 102 9.26 -8.29 25.34
CA GLU A 102 9.40 -9.75 25.30
C GLU A 102 9.46 -10.27 23.86
N ILE A 103 9.14 -9.43 22.87
CA ILE A 103 9.23 -9.79 21.46
C ILE A 103 10.71 -9.95 21.07
N PRO A 104 11.14 -11.16 20.67
CA PRO A 104 12.52 -11.39 20.25
C PRO A 104 12.86 -10.52 19.04
N GLY A 105 14.10 -10.06 18.94
CA GLY A 105 14.50 -9.15 17.85
C GLY A 105 14.20 -9.71 16.46
N ARG A 106 14.40 -11.01 16.22
CA ARG A 106 14.12 -11.68 14.96
C ARG A 106 12.62 -11.73 14.57
N ASP A 107 11.73 -11.58 15.55
CA ASP A 107 10.29 -11.69 15.37
C ASP A 107 9.61 -10.31 15.27
N ARG A 108 10.40 -9.24 15.25
CA ARG A 108 9.92 -7.86 15.10
C ARG A 108 9.71 -7.50 13.64
N THR A 109 8.93 -8.29 12.93
CA THR A 109 8.64 -8.15 11.50
C THR A 109 7.33 -7.39 11.27
N THR A 110 7.26 -6.62 10.20
CA THR A 110 5.98 -6.16 9.65
C THR A 110 5.55 -7.18 8.60
N PRO A 111 4.42 -7.91 8.80
CA PRO A 111 4.03 -8.97 7.89
C PRO A 111 3.68 -8.41 6.50
N ALA A 112 3.91 -9.21 5.46
CA ALA A 112 3.48 -8.92 4.11
C ALA A 112 2.10 -9.53 3.84
N GLY A 113 1.33 -8.92 2.92
CA GLY A 113 0.03 -9.43 2.53
C GLY A 113 -1.02 -8.36 2.33
N ARG A 114 -2.25 -8.84 2.12
CA ARG A 114 -3.47 -8.04 2.03
C ARG A 114 -4.28 -8.18 3.32
N PHE A 115 -4.51 -7.06 3.98
CA PHE A 115 -5.25 -7.01 5.24
C PHE A 115 -6.47 -6.08 5.10
N VAL A 116 -7.51 -6.34 5.87
CA VAL A 116 -8.67 -5.45 6.01
C VAL A 116 -8.71 -4.98 7.45
N GLY A 117 -8.64 -3.69 7.66
CA GLY A 117 -8.51 -3.14 8.99
C GLY A 117 -9.26 -1.83 9.17
N GLY A 118 -9.13 -1.28 10.35
CA GLY A 118 -9.82 -0.06 10.72
C GLY A 118 -9.48 0.42 12.12
N PHE A 119 -10.05 1.54 12.52
CA PHE A 119 -9.82 2.09 13.83
C PHE A 119 -10.46 1.28 14.95
N GLY A 120 -9.68 1.01 15.98
CA GLY A 120 -10.13 0.33 17.18
C GLY A 120 -9.37 0.77 18.42
N PRO A 121 -9.85 0.36 19.62
CA PRO A 121 -9.15 0.63 20.86
C PRO A 121 -7.84 -0.13 20.96
N SER A 122 -6.87 0.47 21.63
CA SER A 122 -5.61 -0.19 22.05
C SER A 122 -5.40 0.05 23.52
N VAL A 123 -4.82 -0.93 24.23
CA VAL A 123 -4.63 -0.87 25.69
C VAL A 123 -3.75 0.32 26.09
N ASP A 124 -2.68 0.56 25.33
CA ASP A 124 -1.65 1.54 25.73
C ASP A 124 -1.69 2.84 24.89
N ALA A 125 -2.36 2.85 23.74
CA ALA A 125 -2.31 3.96 22.79
C ALA A 125 -3.68 4.58 22.46
N GLY A 126 -4.73 4.21 23.20
CA GLY A 126 -6.07 4.72 22.96
C GLY A 126 -6.68 4.17 21.66
N ARG A 127 -6.89 5.00 20.65
CA ARG A 127 -7.43 4.60 19.33
C ARG A 127 -6.29 4.50 18.32
N VAL A 128 -6.12 3.34 17.72
CA VAL A 128 -5.12 3.09 16.67
C VAL A 128 -5.79 2.55 15.41
N LEU A 129 -5.12 2.67 14.27
CA LEU A 129 -5.55 2.05 13.01
C LEU A 129 -4.97 0.64 12.94
N TRP A 130 -5.79 -0.37 13.25
CA TRP A 130 -5.43 -1.78 13.15
C TRP A 130 -5.30 -2.18 11.69
N VAL A 131 -4.16 -2.74 11.35
CA VAL A 131 -3.85 -3.34 10.03
C VAL A 131 -4.15 -4.83 10.09
N ASP A 132 -3.61 -5.51 11.11
CA ASP A 132 -3.87 -6.91 11.41
C ASP A 132 -4.03 -7.05 12.94
N TYR A 133 -5.28 -7.24 13.38
CA TYR A 133 -5.62 -7.33 14.78
C TYR A 133 -5.06 -8.60 15.43
N ASP A 134 -5.09 -9.72 14.70
CA ASP A 134 -4.67 -11.02 15.20
C ASP A 134 -3.16 -11.08 15.45
N SER A 135 -2.40 -10.34 14.67
CA SER A 135 -0.95 -10.19 14.81
C SER A 135 -0.53 -8.96 15.63
N ALA A 136 -1.50 -8.21 16.19
CA ALA A 136 -1.29 -6.94 16.90
C ALA A 136 -0.49 -5.90 16.10
N VAL A 137 -0.67 -5.86 14.78
CA VAL A 137 -0.03 -4.88 13.90
C VAL A 137 -0.96 -3.69 13.65
N SER A 138 -0.50 -2.49 13.98
CA SER A 138 -1.23 -1.25 13.77
C SER A 138 -0.39 -0.20 13.07
N MET A 139 -1.07 0.77 12.44
CA MET A 139 -0.47 2.01 11.98
C MET A 139 -0.82 3.14 12.96
N HIS A 140 0.19 3.89 13.37
CA HIS A 140 0.04 5.02 14.27
C HIS A 140 1.14 6.06 14.05
N PRO A 141 0.96 7.31 14.54
CA PRO A 141 2.02 8.30 14.45
C PRO A 141 3.24 7.88 15.26
N THR A 142 4.40 8.40 14.91
CA THR A 142 5.63 8.16 15.69
C THR A 142 5.43 8.61 17.12
N ALA A 143 5.70 7.70 18.07
CA ALA A 143 5.71 8.04 19.47
C ALA A 143 7.00 8.78 19.84
N THR A 144 6.87 9.80 20.69
CA THR A 144 8.03 10.53 21.23
C THR A 144 8.70 9.78 22.39
N GLY A 145 8.19 8.61 22.77
CA GLY A 145 8.48 7.93 24.03
C GLY A 145 9.84 7.26 24.16
N VAL A 146 10.58 7.04 23.06
CA VAL A 146 11.91 6.40 23.10
C VAL A 146 12.92 7.25 22.32
N PRO A 147 13.48 8.30 22.92
CA PRO A 147 14.42 9.21 22.23
C PRO A 147 15.63 8.51 21.59
N ALA A 148 16.09 7.40 22.19
CA ALA A 148 17.21 6.62 21.66
C ALA A 148 16.93 5.99 20.28
N GLU A 149 15.68 5.78 19.92
CA GLU A 149 15.31 5.24 18.60
C GLU A 149 15.34 6.28 17.49
N ARG A 150 15.37 7.57 17.82
CA ARG A 150 15.50 8.69 16.88
C ARG A 150 14.52 8.58 15.69
N ARG A 151 13.28 8.25 15.98
CA ARG A 151 12.26 7.96 14.93
C ARG A 151 12.00 9.12 13.97
N PRO A 152 11.92 10.40 14.42
CA PRO A 152 11.77 11.52 13.50
C PRO A 152 12.93 11.66 12.52
N GLU A 153 14.16 11.48 12.98
CA GLU A 153 15.36 11.56 12.16
C GLU A 153 15.43 10.41 11.15
N ARG A 154 14.97 9.21 11.55
CA ARG A 154 14.88 8.05 10.65
C ARG A 154 13.85 8.28 9.54
N LEU A 155 12.69 8.87 9.85
CA LEU A 155 11.70 9.24 8.83
C LEU A 155 12.23 10.31 7.87
N ALA A 156 13.13 11.16 8.30
CA ALA A 156 13.76 12.18 7.46
C ALA A 156 15.01 11.68 6.71
N SER A 157 15.47 10.45 7.00
CA SER A 157 16.63 9.85 6.33
C SER A 157 16.31 9.51 4.88
N PRO A 158 17.26 9.76 3.95
CA PRO A 158 17.12 9.30 2.57
C PRO A 158 17.38 7.78 2.41
N SER A 159 17.90 7.11 3.46
CA SER A 159 18.19 5.68 3.41
C SER A 159 17.01 4.89 3.98
N PRO A 160 16.39 3.97 3.21
CA PRO A 160 15.33 3.11 3.71
C PRO A 160 15.79 2.15 4.82
N ASP A 161 17.08 1.84 4.90
CA ASP A 161 17.65 0.97 5.93
C ASP A 161 17.50 1.57 7.35
N ASP A 162 17.48 2.89 7.43
CA ASP A 162 17.26 3.58 8.70
C ASP A 162 15.84 3.42 9.25
N ASN A 163 14.90 2.99 8.43
CA ASN A 163 13.47 2.92 8.75
C ASN A 163 13.05 1.62 9.43
N ARG A 164 13.99 0.71 9.73
CA ARG A 164 13.74 -0.56 10.44
C ARG A 164 13.99 -0.38 11.93
N VAL A 165 12.92 -0.13 12.71
CA VAL A 165 13.08 0.19 14.15
C VAL A 165 11.93 -0.30 15.04
N THR A 166 10.75 -0.61 14.48
CA THR A 166 9.58 -0.95 15.28
C THR A 166 9.54 -2.42 15.70
N HIS A 167 8.54 -2.79 16.49
CA HIS A 167 8.28 -4.18 16.86
C HIS A 167 7.33 -4.91 15.88
N GLY A 168 7.02 -4.27 14.72
CA GLY A 168 6.11 -4.77 13.68
C GLY A 168 5.08 -3.74 13.26
N CYS A 169 4.67 -2.82 14.14
CA CYS A 169 3.77 -1.72 13.78
C CYS A 169 4.38 -0.78 12.76
N ILE A 170 3.51 -0.14 11.99
CA ILE A 170 3.89 0.87 11.01
C ILE A 170 3.79 2.26 11.63
N ASN A 171 4.85 3.07 11.54
CA ASN A 171 4.78 4.46 11.97
C ASN A 171 5.00 5.41 10.81
N VAL A 172 4.29 6.51 10.84
CA VAL A 172 4.45 7.65 9.94
C VAL A 172 4.59 8.93 10.77
N SER A 173 4.90 10.07 10.16
CA SER A 173 4.93 11.33 10.89
C SER A 173 3.54 11.67 11.44
N PRO A 174 3.45 12.37 12.58
CA PRO A 174 2.17 12.82 13.13
C PRO A 174 1.38 13.67 12.13
N GLU A 175 2.05 14.54 11.38
CA GLU A 175 1.44 15.42 10.40
C GLU A 175 0.79 14.62 9.26
N PHE A 176 1.49 13.61 8.72
CA PHE A 176 0.94 12.74 7.68
C PHE A 176 -0.22 11.88 8.22
N TYR A 177 -0.07 11.37 9.44
CA TYR A 177 -1.12 10.58 10.07
C TYR A 177 -2.42 11.38 10.26
N GLU A 178 -2.32 12.58 10.79
CA GLU A 178 -3.47 13.44 11.08
C GLU A 178 -4.11 14.00 9.81
N ALA A 179 -3.29 14.43 8.85
CA ALA A 179 -3.79 15.08 7.62
C ALA A 179 -4.31 14.10 6.59
N ILE A 180 -3.72 12.92 6.48
CA ILE A 180 -3.99 11.95 5.39
C ILE A 180 -4.56 10.64 5.91
N VAL A 181 -3.84 9.94 6.84
CA VAL A 181 -4.21 8.59 7.23
C VAL A 181 -5.54 8.59 8.00
N SER A 182 -5.63 9.38 9.06
CA SER A 182 -6.80 9.39 9.95
C SER A 182 -8.11 9.70 9.21
N PRO A 183 -8.22 10.78 8.42
CA PRO A 183 -9.47 11.07 7.71
C PRO A 183 -9.78 10.07 6.59
N THR A 184 -8.76 9.50 5.93
CA THR A 184 -8.98 8.56 4.84
C THR A 184 -9.54 7.22 5.34
N PHE A 185 -9.03 6.71 6.46
CA PHE A 185 -9.42 5.40 7.01
C PHE A 185 -10.48 5.45 8.12
N GLU A 186 -11.22 6.54 8.26
CA GLU A 186 -12.24 6.68 9.32
C GLU A 186 -13.29 5.55 9.32
N ARG A 187 -13.59 4.97 8.17
CA ARG A 187 -14.48 3.83 7.98
C ARG A 187 -13.75 2.51 7.67
N GLY A 188 -12.46 2.43 8.00
CA GLY A 188 -11.60 1.31 7.66
C GLY A 188 -11.09 1.35 6.22
N GLY A 189 -10.34 0.32 5.83
CA GLY A 189 -9.75 0.20 4.50
C GLY A 189 -8.97 -1.08 4.29
N VAL A 190 -8.28 -1.14 3.16
CA VAL A 190 -7.47 -2.29 2.76
C VAL A 190 -5.99 -1.91 2.77
N PHE A 191 -5.17 -2.80 3.31
CA PHE A 191 -3.74 -2.59 3.51
C PHE A 191 -2.98 -3.64 2.70
N TYR A 192 -2.14 -3.18 1.78
CA TYR A 192 -1.26 -4.02 0.96
C TYR A 192 0.18 -3.76 1.40
N ILE A 193 0.81 -4.76 1.97
CA ILE A 193 2.19 -4.67 2.44
C ILE A 193 3.06 -5.56 1.57
N LEU A 194 3.98 -4.95 0.81
CA LEU A 194 4.89 -5.67 -0.08
C LEU A 194 5.84 -6.56 0.73
N PRO A 195 6.21 -7.73 0.18
CA PRO A 195 7.13 -8.63 0.85
C PRO A 195 8.58 -8.12 0.86
N ASP A 196 9.33 -8.57 1.85
CA ASP A 196 10.79 -8.41 1.93
C ASP A 196 11.51 -9.57 1.22
N GLU A 197 11.05 -10.81 1.45
CA GLU A 197 11.73 -12.05 1.06
C GLU A 197 10.84 -12.96 0.21
N ALA A 198 9.53 -13.02 0.52
CA ALA A 198 8.59 -13.82 -0.24
C ALA A 198 8.38 -13.26 -1.63
N SER A 199 8.03 -14.11 -2.58
CA SER A 199 7.67 -13.65 -3.92
C SER A 199 6.31 -12.94 -3.94
N LEU A 200 6.09 -12.08 -4.94
CA LEU A 200 4.76 -11.49 -5.18
C LEU A 200 3.69 -12.56 -5.45
N ALA A 201 4.08 -13.70 -6.03
CA ALA A 201 3.16 -14.80 -6.30
C ALA A 201 2.70 -15.51 -5.01
N GLU A 202 3.53 -15.56 -3.99
CA GLU A 202 3.16 -16.08 -2.67
C GLU A 202 2.33 -15.08 -1.88
N THR A 203 2.66 -13.78 -1.97
CA THR A 203 2.01 -12.71 -1.19
C THR A 203 0.71 -12.23 -1.82
N PHE A 204 0.70 -12.04 -3.16
CA PHE A 204 -0.42 -11.53 -3.95
C PHE A 204 -0.63 -12.38 -5.20
N PRO A 205 -1.12 -13.62 -5.08
CA PRO A 205 -1.19 -14.57 -6.19
C PRO A 205 -2.02 -14.08 -7.38
N GLU A 206 -3.14 -13.42 -7.13
CA GLU A 206 -4.02 -12.91 -8.19
C GLU A 206 -3.38 -11.75 -8.97
N PHE A 207 -2.71 -10.84 -8.27
CA PHE A 207 -1.93 -9.78 -8.89
C PHE A 207 -0.78 -10.34 -9.74
N ALA A 208 -0.01 -11.28 -9.20
CA ALA A 208 1.10 -11.90 -9.92
C ALA A 208 0.64 -12.66 -11.17
N GLN A 209 -0.51 -13.33 -11.10
CA GLN A 209 -1.11 -14.01 -12.26
C GLN A 209 -1.55 -13.01 -13.33
N SER A 210 -2.17 -11.91 -12.95
CA SER A 210 -2.59 -10.83 -13.85
C SER A 210 -1.38 -10.22 -14.56
N ARG A 211 -0.34 -9.89 -13.81
CA ARG A 211 0.92 -9.35 -14.32
C ARG A 211 1.58 -10.28 -15.34
N ALA A 212 1.70 -11.57 -15.02
CA ALA A 212 2.27 -12.56 -15.92
C ALA A 212 1.44 -12.75 -17.21
N THR A 213 0.14 -12.53 -17.16
CA THR A 213 -0.73 -12.60 -18.33
C THR A 213 -0.54 -11.37 -19.23
N ALA A 214 -0.44 -10.17 -18.66
CA ALA A 214 -0.16 -8.94 -19.40
C ALA A 214 1.20 -9.03 -20.12
N GLN A 215 2.25 -9.46 -19.44
CA GLN A 215 3.58 -9.64 -20.02
C GLN A 215 3.58 -10.57 -21.22
N ARG A 216 2.88 -11.72 -21.13
CA ARG A 216 2.77 -12.66 -22.28
C ARG A 216 2.01 -12.06 -23.46
N ALA A 217 1.02 -11.24 -23.22
CA ALA A 217 0.28 -10.53 -24.28
C ALA A 217 1.17 -9.53 -25.02
N ASP A 218 1.97 -8.76 -24.27
CA ASP A 218 2.91 -7.79 -24.84
C ASP A 218 4.02 -8.47 -25.66
N GLU A 219 4.56 -9.59 -25.18
CA GLU A 219 5.55 -10.38 -25.91
C GLU A 219 4.99 -10.96 -27.22
N ALA A 220 3.74 -11.43 -27.20
CA ALA A 220 3.07 -11.95 -28.39
C ALA A 220 2.86 -10.84 -29.44
N HIS A 221 2.43 -9.66 -29.01
CA HIS A 221 2.24 -8.49 -29.91
C HIS A 221 3.56 -8.05 -30.53
N ALA A 222 4.62 -7.92 -29.70
CA ALA A 222 5.95 -7.55 -30.16
C ALA A 222 6.59 -8.56 -31.12
N SER A 223 6.14 -9.81 -31.11
CA SER A 223 6.60 -10.84 -32.07
C SER A 223 5.87 -10.77 -33.40
N ASP A 224 4.59 -10.35 -33.41
CA ASP A 224 3.77 -10.24 -34.62
C ASP A 224 4.18 -9.01 -35.46
N ASP A 225 4.53 -7.91 -34.83
CA ASP A 225 5.01 -6.68 -35.51
C ASP A 225 6.39 -6.81 -36.17
N ARG A 226 7.11 -7.91 -35.91
CA ARG A 226 8.45 -8.20 -36.49
C ARG A 226 8.41 -9.17 -37.71
N ASN A 227 7.26 -9.65 -38.10
CA ASN A 227 7.07 -10.60 -39.20
C ASN A 227 6.37 -9.95 -40.39
#